data_cef131ecf49e3ad1938e520914a8c7f3
#
_entry.id   cef131ecf49e3ad1938e520914a8c7f3
#
_cell.length_a   1.000
_cell.length_b   1.000
_cell.length_c   1.000
_cell.angle_alpha   90.00
_cell.angle_beta   90.00
_cell.angle_gamma   90.00
#
_symmetry.space_group_name_H-M   'P 1'
#
loop_
_entity.id
_entity.type
_entity.pdbx_description
1 polymer ?
#
loop_
_entity_poly.entity_id
_entity_poly.type
_entity_poly.pdbx_seq_one_letter_code
_entity_poly.pdbx_strand_id
1 'polypeptide(L)'
;MHWTPYAMIRITVFFTAGILLGIYQPQLFTLPHTVIVVLVFIVLYFAGYLFWRGRALSSTSGVLGLVTVLFFGFAHVLLRTDSLQKDTFVNTTQPVEAYVVKVRSVPQEKASSWKIETEITSFFSGYWQPTRGNVLLYISKEMGEPNWKYGDEVLIKGAPQPLKPPANPGEFDFKRFLSFKNFYHQHFVKKSNVVFLSASSTRGFIYYSHVARSWATEKLKHFISGNQEQAIAAALILGVTDGIDNELQNAYAASGAMHVLAVSGLHVGIIYAMLLFLLKPLYRYSWSRWWIAAISLCCLWVFAFLTGLSPSVLRAVAMFSFMAVARPFGARTNIYNTLASSAFVLLMYNPYLIMSVGFQLSY
;
A
#
# COMPACT_ATOMS: atom_id res chain seq x y z
N MET A 1 -8.56 17.12 32.44
CA MET A 1 -8.71 16.22 31.27
C MET A 1 -7.35 15.71 30.81
N HIS A 2 -7.03 14.43 31.07
CA HIS A 2 -5.70 13.84 30.83
C HIS A 2 -5.43 13.40 29.36
N TRP A 3 -6.20 13.90 28.38
CA TRP A 3 -6.11 13.50 26.96
C TRP A 3 -5.25 14.42 26.10
N THR A 4 -4.76 15.51 26.64
CA THR A 4 -3.94 16.49 25.89
C THR A 4 -2.64 15.91 25.31
N PRO A 5 -1.95 14.94 25.93
CA PRO A 5 -0.71 14.38 25.37
C PRO A 5 -0.94 13.43 24.18
N TYR A 6 -2.19 13.07 23.84
CA TYR A 6 -2.50 12.08 22.81
C TYR A 6 -3.22 12.69 21.59
N ALA A 7 -2.73 13.81 21.11
CA ALA A 7 -3.37 14.54 20.01
C ALA A 7 -3.49 13.71 18.73
N MET A 8 -2.42 13.00 18.34
CA MET A 8 -2.41 12.20 17.11
C MET A 8 -3.34 11.00 17.18
N ILE A 9 -3.52 10.38 18.35
CA ILE A 9 -4.48 9.28 18.52
C ILE A 9 -5.90 9.76 18.19
N ARG A 10 -6.31 10.92 18.72
CA ARG A 10 -7.66 11.48 18.46
C ARG A 10 -7.87 11.72 16.98
N ILE A 11 -6.90 12.39 16.33
CA ILE A 11 -6.95 12.68 14.89
C ILE A 11 -7.07 11.37 14.10
N THR A 12 -6.22 10.40 14.40
CA THR A 12 -6.21 9.11 13.69
C THR A 12 -7.50 8.33 13.90
N VAL A 13 -8.06 8.30 15.11
CA VAL A 13 -9.33 7.61 15.40
C VAL A 13 -10.49 8.22 14.62
N PHE A 14 -10.62 9.55 14.61
CA PHE A 14 -11.69 10.20 13.83
C PHE A 14 -11.49 10.03 12.32
N PHE A 15 -10.25 10.09 11.84
CA PHE A 15 -9.94 9.82 10.44
C PHE A 15 -10.30 8.39 10.05
N THR A 16 -9.92 7.42 10.88
CA THR A 16 -10.25 6.01 10.70
C THR A 16 -11.75 5.75 10.74
N ALA A 17 -12.47 6.40 11.66
CA ALA A 17 -13.94 6.31 11.70
C ALA A 17 -14.57 6.83 10.40
N GLY A 18 -14.07 7.94 9.86
CA GLY A 18 -14.50 8.46 8.57
C GLY A 18 -14.22 7.49 7.41
N ILE A 19 -13.05 6.87 7.41
CA ILE A 19 -12.68 5.84 6.43
C ILE A 19 -13.63 4.64 6.52
N LEU A 20 -13.88 4.12 7.71
CA LEU A 20 -14.78 2.98 7.90
C LEU A 20 -16.21 3.31 7.46
N LEU A 21 -16.71 4.49 7.81
CA LEU A 21 -18.02 4.96 7.32
C LEU A 21 -18.06 5.01 5.78
N GLY A 22 -16.99 5.52 5.13
CA GLY A 22 -16.90 5.55 3.68
C GLY A 22 -16.84 4.17 3.02
N ILE A 23 -16.19 3.19 3.65
CA ILE A 23 -16.10 1.82 3.15
C ILE A 23 -17.44 1.06 3.30
N TYR A 24 -18.11 1.20 4.46
CA TYR A 24 -19.32 0.42 4.74
C TYR A 24 -20.61 1.10 4.29
N GLN A 25 -20.61 2.43 4.23
CA GLN A 25 -21.80 3.23 3.91
C GLN A 25 -21.46 4.35 2.89
N PRO A 26 -20.94 4.02 1.70
CA PRO A 26 -20.52 5.02 0.70
C PRO A 26 -21.69 5.85 0.16
N GLN A 27 -22.94 5.38 0.37
CA GLN A 27 -24.15 6.01 -0.14
C GLN A 27 -24.66 7.17 0.76
N LEU A 28 -24.13 7.32 1.99
CA LEU A 28 -24.58 8.37 2.92
C LEU A 28 -24.42 9.78 2.34
N PHE A 29 -23.30 10.02 1.68
CA PHE A 29 -23.01 11.30 1.06
C PHE A 29 -22.35 11.08 -0.30
N THR A 30 -22.74 11.88 -1.30
CA THR A 30 -21.98 11.91 -2.56
C THR A 30 -20.70 12.74 -2.38
N LEU A 31 -19.73 12.52 -3.24
CA LEU A 31 -18.45 13.22 -3.17
C LEU A 31 -18.59 14.75 -3.14
N PRO A 32 -19.41 15.41 -4.00
CA PRO A 32 -19.58 16.86 -3.93
C PRO A 32 -20.16 17.34 -2.60
N HIS A 33 -21.17 16.65 -2.05
CA HIS A 33 -21.74 17.00 -0.75
C HIS A 33 -20.73 16.86 0.37
N THR A 34 -19.93 15.79 0.36
CA THR A 34 -18.88 15.58 1.38
C THR A 34 -17.81 16.67 1.34
N VAL A 35 -17.39 17.07 0.13
CA VAL A 35 -16.42 18.18 -0.05
C VAL A 35 -16.97 19.48 0.49
N ILE A 36 -18.24 19.80 0.19
CA ILE A 36 -18.91 21.01 0.72
C ILE A 36 -18.94 20.97 2.26
N VAL A 37 -19.32 19.83 2.85
CA VAL A 37 -19.34 19.65 4.31
C VAL A 37 -17.94 19.88 4.92
N VAL A 38 -16.89 19.30 4.35
CA VAL A 38 -15.51 19.52 4.79
C VAL A 38 -15.13 21.00 4.73
N LEU A 39 -15.44 21.68 3.61
CA LEU A 39 -15.15 23.11 3.46
C LEU A 39 -15.90 23.97 4.48
N VAL A 40 -17.19 23.69 4.71
CA VAL A 40 -17.99 24.39 5.72
C VAL A 40 -17.38 24.23 7.11
N PHE A 41 -17.01 23.00 7.51
CA PHE A 41 -16.39 22.77 8.82
C PHE A 41 -15.01 23.43 8.94
N ILE A 42 -14.21 23.47 7.87
CA ILE A 42 -12.95 24.22 7.84
C ILE A 42 -13.20 25.71 8.08
N VAL A 43 -14.16 26.31 7.37
CA VAL A 43 -14.53 27.73 7.53
C VAL A 43 -15.02 28.00 8.93
N LEU A 44 -15.89 27.16 9.48
CA LEU A 44 -16.39 27.29 10.86
C LEU A 44 -15.25 27.15 11.90
N TYR A 45 -14.29 26.26 11.67
CA TYR A 45 -13.12 26.11 12.51
C TYR A 45 -12.27 27.38 12.53
N PHE A 46 -11.95 27.93 11.36
CA PHE A 46 -11.17 29.18 11.26
C PHE A 46 -11.96 30.40 11.76
N ALA A 47 -13.26 30.50 11.47
CA ALA A 47 -14.11 31.55 12.02
C ALA A 47 -14.14 31.48 13.55
N GLY A 48 -14.32 30.30 14.12
CA GLY A 48 -14.27 30.09 15.56
C GLY A 48 -12.91 30.47 16.16
N TYR A 49 -11.82 30.16 15.46
CA TYR A 49 -10.47 30.54 15.90
C TYR A 49 -10.25 32.06 15.86
N LEU A 50 -10.74 32.77 14.84
CA LEU A 50 -10.55 34.22 14.65
C LEU A 50 -11.45 35.02 15.57
N PHE A 51 -12.74 34.68 15.68
CA PHE A 51 -13.73 35.49 16.39
C PHE A 51 -13.76 35.21 17.90
N TRP A 52 -13.34 34.00 18.33
CA TRP A 52 -13.47 33.60 19.72
C TRP A 52 -12.12 33.20 20.33
N ARG A 53 -11.34 34.21 20.72
CA ARG A 53 -10.06 34.02 21.42
C ARG A 53 -10.17 33.57 22.89
N GLY A 54 -11.35 33.23 23.40
CA GLY A 54 -11.59 32.86 24.80
C GLY A 54 -11.42 31.37 25.13
N ARG A 55 -11.01 31.03 26.35
CA ARG A 55 -10.75 29.65 26.82
C ARG A 55 -11.92 28.66 26.71
N ALA A 56 -13.18 29.13 26.76
CA ALA A 56 -14.36 28.26 26.68
C ALA A 56 -14.56 27.61 25.31
N LEU A 57 -14.04 28.21 24.23
CA LEU A 57 -14.23 27.74 22.86
C LEU A 57 -13.07 26.90 22.31
N SER A 58 -11.99 26.73 23.05
CA SER A 58 -10.93 25.79 22.65
C SER A 58 -11.44 24.33 22.56
N SER A 59 -12.45 23.98 23.34
CA SER A 59 -13.09 22.67 23.28
C SER A 59 -13.96 22.50 22.02
N THR A 60 -14.76 23.51 21.67
CA THR A 60 -15.64 23.46 20.48
C THR A 60 -14.85 23.48 19.19
N SER A 61 -13.79 24.30 19.10
CA SER A 61 -12.88 24.29 17.95
C SER A 61 -12.19 22.94 17.78
N GLY A 62 -11.80 22.31 18.91
CA GLY A 62 -11.22 20.96 18.87
C GLY A 62 -12.20 19.91 18.31
N VAL A 63 -13.46 19.96 18.72
CA VAL A 63 -14.51 19.05 18.22
C VAL A 63 -14.76 19.29 16.72
N LEU A 64 -14.88 20.55 16.31
CA LEU A 64 -15.05 20.91 14.89
C LEU A 64 -13.89 20.37 14.04
N GLY A 65 -12.64 20.52 14.50
CA GLY A 65 -11.47 19.97 13.82
C GLY A 65 -11.53 18.45 13.69
N LEU A 66 -11.94 17.74 14.74
CA LEU A 66 -12.06 16.26 14.68
C LEU A 66 -13.19 15.81 13.75
N VAL A 67 -14.33 16.50 13.72
CA VAL A 67 -15.42 16.24 12.76
C VAL A 67 -14.97 16.51 11.33
N THR A 68 -14.20 17.58 11.09
CA THR A 68 -13.60 17.86 9.78
C THR A 68 -12.70 16.69 9.32
N VAL A 69 -11.86 16.17 10.22
CA VAL A 69 -10.97 15.02 9.93
C VAL A 69 -11.79 13.76 9.63
N LEU A 70 -12.91 13.53 10.30
CA LEU A 70 -13.81 12.41 10.02
C LEU A 70 -14.37 12.50 8.60
N PHE A 71 -14.98 13.63 8.24
CA PHE A 71 -15.51 13.82 6.88
C PHE A 71 -14.43 13.81 5.81
N PHE A 72 -13.22 14.27 6.14
CA PHE A 72 -12.07 14.15 5.26
C PHE A 72 -11.68 12.68 5.01
N GLY A 73 -11.69 11.82 6.04
CA GLY A 73 -11.50 10.38 5.90
C GLY A 73 -12.56 9.73 5.01
N PHE A 74 -13.82 10.12 5.18
CA PHE A 74 -14.93 9.67 4.34
C PHE A 74 -14.72 10.09 2.87
N ALA A 75 -14.45 11.37 2.60
CA ALA A 75 -14.18 11.89 1.26
C ALA A 75 -12.98 11.17 0.60
N HIS A 76 -11.94 10.88 1.39
CA HIS A 76 -10.76 10.18 0.90
C HIS A 76 -11.08 8.78 0.36
N VAL A 77 -11.97 8.04 1.01
CA VAL A 77 -12.45 6.74 0.49
C VAL A 77 -13.21 6.93 -0.82
N LEU A 78 -14.14 7.89 -0.90
CA LEU A 78 -14.91 8.14 -2.12
C LEU A 78 -14.00 8.49 -3.30
N LEU A 79 -12.93 9.24 -3.07
CA LEU A 79 -11.94 9.60 -4.09
C LEU A 79 -11.08 8.41 -4.55
N ARG A 80 -10.86 7.43 -3.67
CA ARG A 80 -9.99 6.28 -3.95
C ARG A 80 -10.73 5.04 -4.44
N THR A 81 -12.06 5.05 -4.44
CA THR A 81 -12.89 3.91 -4.85
C THR A 81 -13.25 4.01 -6.33
N ASP A 82 -12.64 3.18 -7.16
CA ASP A 82 -12.85 3.19 -8.61
C ASP A 82 -14.31 2.93 -9.00
N SER A 83 -15.02 2.05 -8.27
CA SER A 83 -16.44 1.75 -8.56
C SER A 83 -17.40 2.93 -8.36
N LEU A 84 -16.98 3.97 -7.64
CA LEU A 84 -17.78 5.18 -7.43
C LEU A 84 -17.46 6.29 -8.44
N GLN A 85 -16.46 6.12 -9.28
CA GLN A 85 -16.04 7.10 -10.28
C GLN A 85 -16.61 6.72 -11.66
N LYS A 86 -17.20 7.69 -12.36
CA LYS A 86 -17.88 7.45 -13.65
C LYS A 86 -16.95 7.01 -14.78
N ASP A 87 -15.70 7.49 -14.77
CA ASP A 87 -14.74 7.30 -15.87
C ASP A 87 -13.89 6.02 -15.72
N THR A 88 -14.35 5.08 -14.86
CA THR A 88 -13.62 3.84 -14.61
C THR A 88 -14.22 2.68 -15.39
N PHE A 89 -13.35 1.74 -15.77
CA PHE A 89 -13.72 0.53 -16.49
C PHE A 89 -14.83 -0.29 -15.82
N VAL A 90 -14.89 -0.25 -14.48
CA VAL A 90 -15.92 -0.98 -13.69
C VAL A 90 -17.34 -0.56 -14.05
N ASN A 91 -17.55 0.70 -14.45
CA ASN A 91 -18.85 1.27 -14.77
C ASN A 91 -19.14 1.27 -16.28
N THR A 92 -18.26 0.63 -17.08
CA THR A 92 -18.47 0.52 -18.54
C THR A 92 -19.56 -0.49 -18.84
N THR A 93 -20.58 -0.05 -19.59
CA THR A 93 -21.70 -0.90 -20.06
C THR A 93 -21.52 -1.33 -21.51
N GLN A 94 -20.51 -0.83 -22.21
CA GLN A 94 -20.24 -1.13 -23.60
C GLN A 94 -19.59 -2.51 -23.75
N PRO A 95 -19.86 -3.23 -24.87
CA PRO A 95 -19.19 -4.49 -25.16
C PRO A 95 -17.71 -4.26 -25.41
N VAL A 96 -16.84 -4.98 -24.72
CA VAL A 96 -15.39 -4.88 -24.84
C VAL A 96 -14.88 -6.00 -25.74
N GLU A 97 -14.21 -5.65 -26.84
CA GLU A 97 -13.60 -6.59 -27.77
C GLU A 97 -12.12 -6.81 -27.50
N ALA A 98 -11.43 -5.75 -27.10
CA ALA A 98 -10.02 -5.75 -26.74
C ALA A 98 -9.72 -4.60 -25.75
N TYR A 99 -8.62 -4.70 -25.04
CA TYR A 99 -8.19 -3.64 -24.12
C TYR A 99 -6.68 -3.64 -23.98
N VAL A 100 -6.12 -2.47 -23.66
CA VAL A 100 -4.70 -2.28 -23.39
C VAL A 100 -4.50 -2.21 -21.88
N VAL A 101 -3.52 -2.95 -21.42
CA VAL A 101 -3.13 -2.97 -19.99
C VAL A 101 -1.68 -2.58 -19.82
N LYS A 102 -1.40 -1.95 -18.68
CA LYS A 102 -0.07 -1.68 -18.17
C LYS A 102 0.24 -2.63 -17.02
N VAL A 103 1.35 -3.34 -17.10
CA VAL A 103 1.78 -4.30 -16.08
C VAL A 103 2.15 -3.57 -14.78
N ARG A 104 1.58 -4.03 -13.65
CA ARG A 104 1.77 -3.43 -12.31
C ARG A 104 2.49 -4.34 -11.32
N SER A 105 2.64 -5.63 -11.65
CA SER A 105 3.38 -6.59 -10.82
C SER A 105 4.25 -7.50 -11.66
N VAL A 106 5.24 -8.10 -11.04
CA VAL A 106 5.96 -9.23 -11.63
C VAL A 106 5.00 -10.42 -11.75
N PRO A 107 5.08 -11.23 -12.83
CA PRO A 107 4.29 -12.45 -12.97
C PRO A 107 4.50 -13.38 -11.77
N GLN A 108 3.41 -13.78 -11.11
CA GLN A 108 3.42 -14.71 -9.99
C GLN A 108 3.01 -16.09 -10.46
N GLU A 109 3.84 -17.09 -10.23
CA GLU A 109 3.53 -18.46 -10.56
C GLU A 109 2.39 -19.01 -9.69
N LYS A 110 1.40 -19.63 -10.32
CA LYS A 110 0.32 -20.40 -9.70
C LYS A 110 0.33 -21.84 -10.23
N ALA A 111 -0.46 -22.72 -9.65
CA ALA A 111 -0.48 -24.13 -10.05
C ALA A 111 -0.65 -24.34 -11.58
N SER A 112 -1.58 -23.62 -12.21
CA SER A 112 -1.93 -23.79 -13.64
C SER A 112 -1.72 -22.54 -14.50
N SER A 113 -1.33 -21.38 -13.91
CA SER A 113 -1.28 -20.11 -14.62
C SER A 113 -0.27 -19.15 -13.99
N TRP A 114 0.07 -18.09 -14.72
CA TRP A 114 0.78 -16.92 -14.22
C TRP A 114 -0.23 -15.83 -13.88
N LYS A 115 -0.24 -15.37 -12.63
CA LYS A 115 -1.07 -14.26 -12.17
C LYS A 115 -0.30 -12.96 -12.29
N ILE A 116 -0.90 -11.96 -12.93
CA ILE A 116 -0.32 -10.63 -13.13
C ILE A 116 -1.34 -9.55 -12.76
N GLU A 117 -0.93 -8.61 -11.93
CA GLU A 117 -1.73 -7.43 -11.63
C GLU A 117 -1.47 -6.37 -12.70
N THR A 118 -2.54 -5.86 -13.33
CA THR A 118 -2.45 -4.91 -14.44
C THR A 118 -3.45 -3.78 -14.26
N GLU A 119 -3.17 -2.65 -14.90
CA GLU A 119 -4.06 -1.48 -14.98
C GLU A 119 -4.52 -1.32 -16.44
N ILE A 120 -5.83 -1.21 -16.66
CA ILE A 120 -6.41 -0.91 -17.97
C ILE A 120 -6.19 0.58 -18.25
N THR A 121 -5.66 0.89 -19.44
CA THR A 121 -5.45 2.27 -19.91
C THR A 121 -6.45 2.69 -20.99
N SER A 122 -6.91 1.72 -21.79
CA SER A 122 -7.92 1.94 -22.84
C SER A 122 -8.61 0.63 -23.19
N PHE A 123 -9.83 0.72 -23.71
CA PHE A 123 -10.56 -0.42 -24.26
C PHE A 123 -11.13 -0.11 -25.65
N PHE A 124 -11.38 -1.15 -26.43
CA PHE A 124 -11.95 -1.08 -27.76
C PHE A 124 -13.39 -1.59 -27.75
N SER A 125 -14.29 -0.73 -28.24
CA SER A 125 -15.71 -1.03 -28.46
C SER A 125 -16.12 -0.34 -29.78
N GLY A 126 -15.63 -0.86 -30.93
CA GLY A 126 -15.74 -0.20 -32.21
C GLY A 126 -14.73 0.94 -32.42
N TYR A 127 -14.32 1.62 -31.35
CA TYR A 127 -13.24 2.63 -31.31
C TYR A 127 -12.53 2.59 -29.96
N TRP A 128 -11.30 3.13 -29.89
CA TRP A 128 -10.52 3.17 -28.66
C TRP A 128 -10.99 4.27 -27.73
N GLN A 129 -11.26 3.89 -26.47
CA GLN A 129 -11.68 4.80 -25.42
C GLN A 129 -10.72 4.72 -24.23
N PRO A 130 -10.21 5.87 -23.74
CA PRO A 130 -9.39 5.88 -22.54
C PRO A 130 -10.25 5.54 -21.33
N THR A 131 -9.71 4.76 -20.42
CA THR A 131 -10.35 4.40 -19.16
C THR A 131 -9.30 4.10 -18.10
N ARG A 132 -9.74 3.92 -16.85
CA ARG A 132 -8.88 3.49 -15.75
C ARG A 132 -9.56 2.36 -15.01
N GLY A 133 -8.77 1.43 -14.52
CA GLY A 133 -9.26 0.32 -13.70
C GLY A 133 -8.20 -0.78 -13.61
N ASN A 134 -8.34 -1.63 -12.62
CA ASN A 134 -7.40 -2.73 -12.43
C ASN A 134 -8.05 -4.05 -12.86
N VAL A 135 -7.26 -4.91 -13.51
CA VAL A 135 -7.67 -6.25 -13.90
C VAL A 135 -6.60 -7.27 -13.53
N LEU A 136 -7.03 -8.43 -13.05
CA LEU A 136 -6.16 -9.58 -12.81
C LEU A 136 -6.08 -10.42 -14.07
N LEU A 137 -4.89 -10.56 -14.63
CA LEU A 137 -4.65 -11.46 -15.74
C LEU A 137 -4.14 -12.81 -15.23
N TYR A 138 -4.73 -13.87 -15.74
CA TYR A 138 -4.27 -15.24 -15.55
C TYR A 138 -3.85 -15.81 -16.91
N ILE A 139 -2.56 -16.02 -17.10
CA ILE A 139 -1.98 -16.49 -18.36
C ILE A 139 -1.68 -17.97 -18.22
N SER A 140 -2.11 -18.79 -19.21
CA SER A 140 -1.82 -20.22 -19.23
C SER A 140 -0.31 -20.49 -19.21
N LYS A 141 0.11 -21.52 -18.45
CA LYS A 141 1.51 -21.99 -18.43
C LYS A 141 2.03 -22.48 -19.78
N GLU A 142 1.14 -22.85 -20.71
CA GLU A 142 1.50 -23.20 -22.09
C GLU A 142 2.25 -22.07 -22.84
N MET A 143 2.10 -20.86 -22.34
CA MET A 143 2.78 -19.66 -22.88
C MET A 143 4.26 -19.57 -22.46
N GLY A 144 4.69 -20.37 -21.50
CA GLY A 144 5.93 -20.18 -20.77
C GLY A 144 5.81 -19.02 -19.78
N GLU A 145 6.91 -18.70 -19.12
CA GLU A 145 6.99 -17.54 -18.24
C GLU A 145 6.87 -16.25 -19.06
N PRO A 146 5.87 -15.38 -18.77
CA PRO A 146 5.78 -14.08 -19.43
C PRO A 146 6.94 -13.20 -19.01
N ASN A 147 7.82 -12.85 -19.94
CA ASN A 147 8.95 -11.95 -19.68
C ASN A 147 8.51 -10.48 -19.67
N TRP A 148 7.41 -10.20 -18.94
CA TRP A 148 6.86 -8.85 -18.82
C TRP A 148 7.42 -8.15 -17.60
N LYS A 149 7.81 -6.91 -17.81
CA LYS A 149 8.35 -6.05 -16.76
C LYS A 149 7.29 -5.06 -16.28
N TYR A 150 7.48 -4.53 -15.09
CA TYR A 150 6.65 -3.47 -14.56
C TYR A 150 6.59 -2.29 -15.54
N GLY A 151 5.37 -1.89 -15.89
CA GLY A 151 5.12 -0.76 -16.79
C GLY A 151 4.97 -1.12 -18.27
N ASP A 152 5.24 -2.35 -18.69
CA ASP A 152 5.05 -2.78 -20.08
C ASP A 152 3.58 -2.69 -20.47
N GLU A 153 3.32 -2.36 -21.73
CA GLU A 153 1.98 -2.25 -22.29
C GLU A 153 1.69 -3.45 -23.19
N VAL A 154 0.54 -4.06 -22.92
CA VAL A 154 0.11 -5.29 -23.56
C VAL A 154 -1.34 -5.14 -24.02
N LEU A 155 -1.62 -5.51 -25.26
CA LEU A 155 -2.97 -5.61 -25.80
C LEU A 155 -3.51 -7.02 -25.54
N ILE A 156 -4.71 -7.05 -24.97
CA ILE A 156 -5.45 -8.29 -24.68
C ILE A 156 -6.73 -8.29 -25.51
N LYS A 157 -6.91 -9.37 -26.30
CA LYS A 157 -8.16 -9.60 -27.04
C LYS A 157 -9.17 -10.32 -26.16
N GLY A 158 -10.42 -9.85 -26.20
CA GLY A 158 -11.52 -10.36 -25.40
C GLY A 158 -11.92 -9.41 -24.26
N ALA A 159 -12.92 -9.80 -23.49
CA ALA A 159 -13.46 -9.03 -22.40
C ALA A 159 -13.07 -9.62 -21.04
N PRO A 160 -12.64 -8.80 -20.08
CA PRO A 160 -12.43 -9.24 -18.72
C PRO A 160 -13.77 -9.54 -18.05
N GLN A 161 -13.78 -10.58 -17.22
CA GLN A 161 -14.98 -11.03 -16.52
C GLN A 161 -15.04 -10.43 -15.12
N PRO A 162 -16.22 -10.03 -14.63
CA PRO A 162 -16.37 -9.58 -13.27
C PRO A 162 -16.05 -10.70 -12.27
N LEU A 163 -15.44 -10.34 -11.15
CA LEU A 163 -15.18 -11.27 -10.05
C LEU A 163 -16.49 -11.79 -9.47
N LYS A 164 -16.59 -13.11 -9.33
CA LYS A 164 -17.76 -13.77 -8.76
C LYS A 164 -17.72 -13.67 -7.22
N PRO A 165 -18.88 -13.53 -6.57
CA PRO A 165 -18.98 -13.66 -5.13
C PRO A 165 -18.71 -15.12 -4.70
N PRO A 166 -18.47 -15.38 -3.40
CA PRO A 166 -18.33 -16.75 -2.89
C PRO A 166 -19.57 -17.58 -3.20
N ALA A 167 -19.35 -18.86 -3.52
CA ALA A 167 -20.44 -19.78 -3.86
C ALA A 167 -21.08 -20.40 -2.62
N ASN A 168 -20.32 -20.55 -1.53
CA ASN A 168 -20.78 -21.20 -0.30
C ASN A 168 -20.81 -20.22 0.89
N PRO A 169 -21.76 -20.39 1.81
CA PRO A 169 -21.75 -19.65 3.08
C PRO A 169 -20.46 -19.91 3.88
N GLY A 170 -19.81 -18.87 4.36
CA GLY A 170 -18.56 -18.97 5.13
C GLY A 170 -17.28 -19.11 4.29
N GLU A 171 -17.40 -19.21 2.97
CA GLU A 171 -16.26 -19.14 2.06
C GLU A 171 -15.63 -17.74 2.08
N PHE A 172 -14.30 -17.67 1.93
CA PHE A 172 -13.58 -16.40 1.87
C PHE A 172 -14.06 -15.55 0.68
N ASP A 173 -14.57 -14.36 0.95
CA ASP A 173 -15.03 -13.43 -0.07
C ASP A 173 -13.84 -12.77 -0.81
N PHE A 174 -13.35 -13.47 -1.82
CA PHE A 174 -12.25 -13.02 -2.67
C PHE A 174 -12.60 -11.76 -3.47
N LYS A 175 -13.86 -11.62 -3.90
CA LYS A 175 -14.35 -10.43 -4.59
C LYS A 175 -14.25 -9.20 -3.69
N ARG A 176 -14.74 -9.30 -2.45
CA ARG A 176 -14.65 -8.22 -1.46
C ARG A 176 -13.20 -7.90 -1.09
N PHE A 177 -12.37 -8.92 -0.89
CA PHE A 177 -10.94 -8.72 -0.62
C PHE A 177 -10.23 -7.96 -1.74
N LEU A 178 -10.51 -8.30 -3.00
CA LEU A 178 -9.91 -7.66 -4.15
C LEU A 178 -10.49 -6.26 -4.42
N SER A 179 -11.76 -6.00 -4.10
CA SER A 179 -12.36 -4.67 -4.23
C SER A 179 -11.65 -3.63 -3.37
N PHE A 180 -11.09 -4.00 -2.21
CA PHE A 180 -10.25 -3.12 -1.39
C PHE A 180 -8.90 -2.75 -2.04
N LYS A 181 -8.55 -3.43 -3.13
CA LYS A 181 -7.41 -3.13 -4.00
C LYS A 181 -7.83 -2.54 -5.35
N ASN A 182 -9.10 -2.18 -5.50
CA ASN A 182 -9.74 -1.73 -6.74
C ASN A 182 -9.66 -2.75 -7.89
N PHE A 183 -9.57 -4.06 -7.59
CA PHE A 183 -9.72 -5.12 -8.58
C PHE A 183 -11.15 -5.63 -8.59
N TYR A 184 -11.85 -5.47 -9.69
CA TYR A 184 -13.24 -5.89 -9.88
C TYR A 184 -13.39 -6.93 -10.98
N HIS A 185 -12.37 -7.08 -11.85
CA HIS A 185 -12.38 -7.97 -13.01
C HIS A 185 -11.16 -8.86 -13.04
N GLN A 186 -11.33 -10.02 -13.68
CA GLN A 186 -10.26 -10.96 -13.99
C GLN A 186 -10.40 -11.46 -15.43
N HIS A 187 -9.29 -11.86 -16.06
CA HIS A 187 -9.32 -12.45 -17.39
C HIS A 187 -8.33 -13.60 -17.48
N PHE A 188 -8.85 -14.77 -17.91
CA PHE A 188 -8.03 -15.95 -18.24
C PHE A 188 -7.66 -15.86 -19.70
N VAL A 189 -6.39 -15.63 -19.99
CA VAL A 189 -5.91 -15.28 -21.32
C VAL A 189 -5.08 -16.41 -21.91
N LYS A 190 -5.37 -16.77 -23.17
CA LYS A 190 -4.60 -17.71 -23.99
C LYS A 190 -3.53 -16.97 -24.78
N LYS A 191 -2.46 -17.66 -25.19
CA LYS A 191 -1.33 -17.09 -25.96
C LYS A 191 -1.78 -16.31 -27.20
N SER A 192 -2.76 -16.83 -27.93
CA SER A 192 -3.30 -16.22 -29.17
C SER A 192 -3.93 -14.84 -28.96
N ASN A 193 -4.32 -14.51 -27.73
CA ASN A 193 -5.09 -13.32 -27.39
C ASN A 193 -4.22 -12.19 -26.79
N VAL A 194 -2.91 -12.37 -26.83
CA VAL A 194 -1.94 -11.43 -26.21
C VAL A 194 -1.02 -10.88 -27.28
N VAL A 195 -0.91 -9.55 -27.33
CA VAL A 195 0.04 -8.86 -28.21
C VAL A 195 0.85 -7.87 -27.36
N PHE A 196 2.15 -8.05 -27.31
CA PHE A 196 3.04 -7.10 -26.68
C PHE A 196 3.11 -5.83 -27.54
N LEU A 197 2.82 -4.67 -26.95
CA LEU A 197 2.80 -3.40 -27.67
C LEU A 197 4.12 -2.64 -27.51
N SER A 198 4.47 -2.36 -26.27
CA SER A 198 5.64 -1.55 -25.99
C SER A 198 6.26 -1.87 -24.63
N ALA A 199 7.58 -1.76 -24.55
CA ALA A 199 8.26 -1.70 -23.27
C ALA A 199 8.03 -0.32 -22.62
N SER A 200 7.88 -0.29 -21.31
CA SER A 200 7.62 0.95 -20.59
C SER A 200 8.68 2.01 -20.86
N SER A 201 8.24 3.15 -21.38
CA SER A 201 9.05 4.36 -21.46
C SER A 201 9.09 5.13 -20.11
N THR A 202 8.10 4.93 -19.25
CA THR A 202 7.95 5.63 -17.96
C THR A 202 8.58 4.81 -16.83
N ARG A 203 9.80 5.13 -16.48
CA ARG A 203 10.52 4.50 -15.37
C ARG A 203 10.19 5.21 -14.06
N GLY A 204 9.10 4.81 -13.41
CA GLY A 204 8.69 5.35 -12.10
C GLY A 204 9.54 4.79 -10.94
N PHE A 205 9.39 5.38 -9.75
CA PHE A 205 10.09 5.00 -8.52
C PHE A 205 9.91 3.50 -8.19
N ILE A 206 8.71 2.96 -8.38
CA ILE A 206 8.39 1.53 -8.14
C ILE A 206 9.14 0.62 -9.12
N TYR A 207 9.28 1.04 -10.39
CA TYR A 207 10.09 0.30 -11.38
C TYR A 207 11.54 0.11 -10.89
N TYR A 208 12.18 1.20 -10.45
CA TYR A 208 13.55 1.12 -9.95
C TYR A 208 13.68 0.28 -8.68
N SER A 209 12.66 0.28 -7.82
CA SER A 209 12.61 -0.61 -6.64
C SER A 209 12.62 -2.08 -7.05
N HIS A 210 11.79 -2.46 -8.04
CA HIS A 210 11.80 -3.84 -8.56
C HIS A 210 13.13 -4.21 -9.22
N VAL A 211 13.71 -3.30 -10.02
CA VAL A 211 15.03 -3.51 -10.65
C VAL A 211 16.13 -3.69 -9.59
N ALA A 212 16.17 -2.83 -8.58
CA ALA A 212 17.13 -2.92 -7.49
C ALA A 212 16.98 -4.22 -6.69
N ARG A 213 15.73 -4.62 -6.41
CA ARG A 213 15.41 -5.88 -5.72
C ARG A 213 15.85 -7.10 -6.55
N SER A 214 15.56 -7.12 -7.86
CA SER A 214 16.01 -8.20 -8.76
C SER A 214 17.53 -8.28 -8.84
N TRP A 215 18.20 -7.15 -8.99
CA TRP A 215 19.65 -7.06 -8.97
C TRP A 215 20.25 -7.61 -7.66
N ALA A 216 19.68 -7.20 -6.52
CA ALA A 216 20.12 -7.68 -5.20
C ALA A 216 19.89 -9.19 -5.05
N THR A 217 18.76 -9.72 -5.54
CA THR A 217 18.47 -11.16 -5.55
C THR A 217 19.48 -11.93 -6.39
N GLU A 218 19.81 -11.42 -7.57
CA GLU A 218 20.80 -12.06 -8.46
C GLU A 218 22.21 -12.08 -7.84
N LYS A 219 22.62 -10.95 -7.23
CA LYS A 219 23.90 -10.91 -6.50
C LYS A 219 23.92 -11.89 -5.32
N LEU A 220 22.83 -11.99 -4.57
CA LEU A 220 22.72 -12.91 -3.44
C LEU A 220 22.86 -14.38 -3.89
N LYS A 221 22.26 -14.74 -5.03
CA LYS A 221 22.40 -16.07 -5.65
C LYS A 221 23.85 -16.38 -6.06
N HIS A 222 24.65 -15.39 -6.37
CA HIS A 222 26.06 -15.60 -6.73
C HIS A 222 26.95 -15.94 -5.50
N PHE A 223 26.59 -15.43 -4.32
CA PHE A 223 27.40 -15.62 -3.11
C PHE A 223 26.96 -16.80 -2.24
N ILE A 224 25.74 -17.28 -2.41
CA ILE A 224 25.18 -18.39 -1.61
C ILE A 224 25.08 -19.62 -2.51
N SER A 225 25.61 -20.74 -2.05
CA SER A 225 25.47 -22.04 -2.71
C SER A 225 24.22 -22.75 -2.19
N GLY A 226 23.46 -23.42 -3.08
CA GLY A 226 22.25 -24.17 -2.74
C GLY A 226 20.96 -23.36 -2.99
N ASN A 227 20.00 -24.02 -3.66
CA ASN A 227 18.76 -23.34 -4.09
C ASN A 227 17.86 -22.99 -2.91
N GLN A 228 17.79 -23.83 -1.87
CA GLN A 228 16.96 -23.58 -0.69
C GLN A 228 17.54 -22.46 0.16
N GLU A 229 18.86 -22.47 0.37
CA GLU A 229 19.57 -21.43 1.12
C GLU A 229 19.46 -20.07 0.43
N GLN A 230 19.54 -20.04 -0.91
CA GLN A 230 19.32 -18.83 -1.71
C GLN A 230 17.88 -18.31 -1.52
N ALA A 231 16.87 -19.20 -1.58
CA ALA A 231 15.49 -18.83 -1.41
C ALA A 231 15.20 -18.28 -0.01
N ILE A 232 15.73 -18.92 1.05
CA ILE A 232 15.61 -18.46 2.43
C ILE A 232 16.28 -17.10 2.61
N ALA A 233 17.52 -16.94 2.12
CA ALA A 233 18.25 -15.68 2.24
C ALA A 233 17.54 -14.55 1.50
N ALA A 234 17.02 -14.80 0.29
CA ALA A 234 16.23 -13.82 -0.47
C ALA A 234 14.93 -13.44 0.27
N ALA A 235 14.27 -14.39 0.92
CA ALA A 235 13.08 -14.14 1.72
C ALA A 235 13.38 -13.29 2.95
N LEU A 236 14.45 -13.63 3.70
CA LEU A 236 14.81 -12.95 4.94
C LEU A 236 15.36 -11.53 4.72
N ILE A 237 16.16 -11.33 3.67
CA ILE A 237 16.86 -10.05 3.41
C ILE A 237 16.03 -9.13 2.53
N LEU A 238 15.43 -9.67 1.46
CA LEU A 238 14.74 -8.89 0.42
C LEU A 238 13.22 -9.07 0.42
N GLY A 239 12.70 -10.02 1.20
CA GLY A 239 11.28 -10.36 1.21
C GLY A 239 10.80 -11.02 -0.09
N VAL A 240 11.69 -11.71 -0.83
CA VAL A 240 11.37 -12.45 -2.05
C VAL A 240 11.07 -13.89 -1.67
N THR A 241 9.82 -14.29 -1.73
CA THR A 241 9.36 -15.64 -1.33
C THR A 241 9.07 -16.56 -2.51
N ASP A 242 9.23 -16.08 -3.74
CA ASP A 242 8.85 -16.80 -4.96
C ASP A 242 9.70 -18.07 -5.21
N GLY A 243 10.90 -18.14 -4.61
CA GLY A 243 11.78 -19.30 -4.71
C GLY A 243 11.59 -20.36 -3.61
N ILE A 244 10.64 -20.16 -2.70
CA ILE A 244 10.40 -21.11 -1.59
C ILE A 244 9.44 -22.19 -2.07
N ASP A 245 9.88 -23.44 -2.05
CA ASP A 245 9.04 -24.59 -2.40
C ASP A 245 7.97 -24.86 -1.33
N ASN A 246 6.95 -25.65 -1.71
CA ASN A 246 5.84 -25.96 -0.82
C ASN A 246 6.26 -26.80 0.39
N GLU A 247 7.28 -27.64 0.24
CA GLU A 247 7.79 -28.48 1.33
C GLU A 247 8.45 -27.62 2.41
N LEU A 248 9.33 -26.72 2.01
CA LEU A 248 9.96 -25.75 2.90
C LEU A 248 8.94 -24.82 3.55
N GLN A 249 7.95 -24.35 2.78
CA GLN A 249 6.87 -23.52 3.30
C GLN A 249 6.04 -24.26 4.36
N ASN A 250 5.73 -25.53 4.13
CA ASN A 250 5.00 -26.37 5.09
C ASN A 250 5.84 -26.64 6.35
N ALA A 251 7.14 -26.86 6.22
CA ALA A 251 8.05 -27.03 7.37
C ALA A 251 8.08 -25.78 8.25
N TYR A 252 8.19 -24.58 7.65
CA TYR A 252 8.11 -23.31 8.38
C TYR A 252 6.72 -23.07 8.99
N ALA A 253 5.64 -23.48 8.32
CA ALA A 253 4.29 -23.41 8.87
C ALA A 253 4.12 -24.33 10.07
N ALA A 254 4.57 -25.57 9.98
CA ALA A 254 4.51 -26.55 11.06
C ALA A 254 5.33 -26.14 12.29
N SER A 255 6.48 -25.47 12.07
CA SER A 255 7.30 -24.93 13.16
C SER A 255 6.76 -23.63 13.77
N GLY A 256 5.70 -23.03 13.20
CA GLY A 256 5.17 -21.72 13.60
C GLY A 256 6.04 -20.53 13.17
N ALA A 257 7.12 -20.77 12.42
CA ALA A 257 8.10 -19.76 12.02
C ALA A 257 7.79 -19.07 10.67
N MET A 258 6.58 -19.24 10.10
CA MET A 258 6.19 -18.61 8.83
C MET A 258 6.38 -17.09 8.82
N HIS A 259 6.18 -16.43 9.96
CA HIS A 259 6.35 -14.98 10.10
C HIS A 259 7.81 -14.52 9.95
N VAL A 260 8.78 -15.42 10.07
CA VAL A 260 10.20 -15.12 9.90
C VAL A 260 10.58 -15.08 8.42
N LEU A 261 9.94 -15.88 7.57
CA LEU A 261 10.17 -15.90 6.11
C LEU A 261 9.76 -14.60 5.40
N ALA A 262 8.98 -13.74 6.04
CA ALA A 262 8.67 -12.44 5.51
C ALA A 262 9.47 -11.36 6.21
N VAL A 263 10.03 -10.41 5.47
CA VAL A 263 10.67 -9.24 6.09
C VAL A 263 9.66 -8.51 6.96
N SER A 264 9.98 -8.42 8.25
CA SER A 264 9.08 -7.90 9.28
C SER A 264 9.55 -6.55 9.84
N GLY A 265 8.69 -5.90 10.60
CA GLY A 265 9.04 -4.69 11.36
C GLY A 265 10.21 -4.89 12.33
N LEU A 266 10.42 -6.11 12.82
CA LEU A 266 11.56 -6.45 13.67
C LEU A 266 12.90 -6.27 12.94
N HIS A 267 13.01 -6.70 11.68
CA HIS A 267 14.21 -6.50 10.86
C HIS A 267 14.54 -5.02 10.71
N VAL A 268 13.54 -4.19 10.44
CA VAL A 268 13.69 -2.73 10.37
C VAL A 268 14.13 -2.16 11.72
N GLY A 269 13.56 -2.65 12.82
CA GLY A 269 13.92 -2.26 14.18
C GLY A 269 15.36 -2.59 14.54
N ILE A 270 15.83 -3.78 14.16
CA ILE A 270 17.22 -4.21 14.37
C ILE A 270 18.18 -3.31 13.57
N ILE A 271 17.88 -3.06 12.28
CA ILE A 271 18.68 -2.16 11.43
C ILE A 271 18.75 -0.77 12.06
N TYR A 272 17.63 -0.23 12.51
CA TYR A 272 17.58 1.09 13.17
C TYR A 272 18.39 1.11 14.46
N ALA A 273 18.28 0.08 15.30
CA ALA A 273 19.05 -0.04 16.54
C ALA A 273 20.55 -0.14 16.27
N MET A 274 20.96 -0.94 15.28
CA MET A 274 22.37 -1.03 14.86
C MET A 274 22.91 0.30 14.35
N LEU A 275 22.16 1.01 13.52
CA LEU A 275 22.54 2.34 13.04
C LEU A 275 22.76 3.31 14.20
N LEU A 276 21.84 3.35 15.17
CA LEU A 276 21.97 4.19 16.33
C LEU A 276 23.18 3.83 17.22
N PHE A 277 23.46 2.53 17.33
CA PHE A 277 24.64 2.04 18.06
C PHE A 277 25.93 2.46 17.36
N LEU A 278 26.04 2.28 16.04
CA LEU A 278 27.20 2.67 15.24
C LEU A 278 27.42 4.19 15.23
N LEU A 279 26.32 4.96 15.19
CA LEU A 279 26.37 6.42 15.19
C LEU A 279 26.47 7.03 16.59
N LYS A 280 26.49 6.19 17.66
CA LYS A 280 26.59 6.65 19.06
C LYS A 280 27.76 7.62 19.32
N PRO A 281 28.98 7.41 18.78
CA PRO A 281 30.10 8.34 19.01
C PRO A 281 29.82 9.76 18.50
N LEU A 282 28.97 9.91 17.46
CA LEU A 282 28.61 11.22 16.89
C LEU A 282 27.71 12.04 17.82
N TYR A 283 27.01 11.43 18.79
CA TYR A 283 26.13 12.16 19.73
C TYR A 283 26.87 13.21 20.58
N ARG A 284 28.19 13.18 20.60
CA ARG A 284 29.02 14.14 21.32
C ARG A 284 28.82 15.58 20.80
N TYR A 285 28.45 15.74 19.54
CA TYR A 285 28.29 17.06 18.90
C TYR A 285 26.80 17.39 18.77
N SER A 286 26.35 18.57 19.17
CA SER A 286 24.94 18.99 19.11
C SER A 286 24.39 19.01 17.67
N TRP A 287 25.22 19.38 16.71
CA TRP A 287 24.87 19.40 15.27
C TRP A 287 24.70 18.00 14.65
N SER A 288 25.33 17.00 15.22
CA SER A 288 25.28 15.62 14.71
C SER A 288 23.91 14.97 14.84
N ARG A 289 23.01 15.46 15.71
CA ARG A 289 21.66 14.92 15.87
C ARG A 289 20.86 14.94 14.58
N TRP A 290 21.00 16.00 13.77
CA TRP A 290 20.36 16.13 12.48
C TRP A 290 20.95 15.17 11.44
N TRP A 291 22.27 15.01 11.44
CA TRP A 291 22.95 14.05 10.58
C TRP A 291 22.60 12.61 10.91
N ILE A 292 22.51 12.26 12.19
CA ILE A 292 22.09 10.93 12.63
C ILE A 292 20.66 10.66 12.18
N ALA A 293 19.75 11.62 12.31
CA ALA A 293 18.39 11.49 11.81
C ALA A 293 18.35 11.31 10.29
N ALA A 294 19.09 12.14 9.53
CA ALA A 294 19.14 12.07 8.07
C ALA A 294 19.72 10.74 7.57
N ILE A 295 20.84 10.27 8.15
CA ILE A 295 21.46 9.00 7.81
C ILE A 295 20.50 7.85 8.13
N SER A 296 19.88 7.87 9.31
CA SER A 296 18.91 6.84 9.70
C SER A 296 17.73 6.80 8.75
N LEU A 297 17.15 7.94 8.39
CA LEU A 297 16.07 8.02 7.41
C LEU A 297 16.50 7.47 6.05
N CYS A 298 17.65 7.91 5.56
CA CYS A 298 18.18 7.44 4.28
C CYS A 298 18.33 5.90 4.27
N CYS A 299 18.98 5.33 5.28
CA CYS A 299 19.17 3.88 5.37
C CYS A 299 17.85 3.11 5.48
N LEU A 300 16.88 3.60 6.27
CA LEU A 300 15.57 2.96 6.42
C LEU A 300 14.80 2.95 5.10
N TRP A 301 14.79 4.08 4.38
CA TRP A 301 14.09 4.19 3.10
C TRP A 301 14.80 3.44 1.97
N VAL A 302 16.15 3.38 1.98
CA VAL A 302 16.92 2.51 1.06
C VAL A 302 16.57 1.05 1.31
N PHE A 303 16.48 0.62 2.57
CA PHE A 303 16.07 -0.75 2.91
C PHE A 303 14.63 -1.04 2.44
N ALA A 304 13.68 -0.11 2.68
CA ALA A 304 12.32 -0.23 2.17
C ALA A 304 12.28 -0.35 0.65
N PHE A 305 13.10 0.43 -0.04
CA PHE A 305 13.23 0.40 -1.49
C PHE A 305 13.75 -0.95 -1.99
N LEU A 306 14.80 -1.48 -1.38
CA LEU A 306 15.38 -2.78 -1.73
C LEU A 306 14.43 -3.96 -1.46
N THR A 307 13.58 -3.85 -0.42
CA THR A 307 12.58 -4.88 -0.10
C THR A 307 11.29 -4.76 -0.93
N GLY A 308 11.28 -3.91 -1.96
CA GLY A 308 10.13 -3.73 -2.85
C GLY A 308 8.96 -3.01 -2.21
N LEU A 309 9.20 -2.14 -1.22
CA LEU A 309 8.19 -1.35 -0.52
C LEU A 309 7.08 -2.22 0.11
N SER A 310 7.45 -3.38 0.64
CA SER A 310 6.48 -4.31 1.22
C SER A 310 5.67 -3.64 2.35
N PRO A 311 4.37 -3.93 2.51
CA PRO A 311 3.52 -3.25 3.49
C PRO A 311 4.01 -3.34 4.93
N SER A 312 4.62 -4.46 5.34
CA SER A 312 5.18 -4.64 6.68
C SER A 312 6.38 -3.74 6.93
N VAL A 313 7.28 -3.63 5.94
CA VAL A 313 8.46 -2.76 6.03
C VAL A 313 8.05 -1.29 6.00
N LEU A 314 7.11 -0.89 5.11
CA LEU A 314 6.63 0.48 5.05
C LEU A 314 6.04 0.96 6.37
N ARG A 315 5.26 0.11 7.08
CA ARG A 315 4.73 0.44 8.41
C ARG A 315 5.84 0.72 9.42
N ALA A 316 6.82 -0.18 9.48
CA ALA A 316 7.94 -0.03 10.41
C ALA A 316 8.81 1.19 10.06
N VAL A 317 9.14 1.38 8.78
CA VAL A 317 9.92 2.53 8.31
C VAL A 317 9.18 3.84 8.59
N ALA A 318 7.87 3.92 8.35
CA ALA A 318 7.08 5.10 8.71
C ALA A 318 7.16 5.40 10.21
N MET A 319 6.96 4.40 11.08
CA MET A 319 7.05 4.56 12.53
C MET A 319 8.46 5.01 12.98
N PHE A 320 9.52 4.33 12.51
CA PHE A 320 10.90 4.70 12.86
C PHE A 320 11.31 6.06 12.27
N SER A 321 10.73 6.47 11.12
CA SER A 321 10.94 7.80 10.56
C SER A 321 10.43 8.90 11.50
N PHE A 322 9.24 8.75 12.08
CA PHE A 322 8.74 9.69 13.09
C PHE A 322 9.64 9.75 14.32
N MET A 323 10.15 8.60 14.78
CA MET A 323 11.08 8.54 15.91
C MET A 323 12.42 9.22 15.57
N ALA A 324 12.95 8.99 14.36
CA ALA A 324 14.20 9.59 13.92
C ALA A 324 14.10 11.11 13.80
N VAL A 325 13.00 11.63 13.23
CA VAL A 325 12.75 13.06 13.08
C VAL A 325 12.53 13.76 14.43
N ALA A 326 11.87 13.12 15.38
CA ALA A 326 11.59 13.73 16.67
C ALA A 326 12.84 13.91 17.57
N ARG A 327 13.86 13.08 17.40
CA ARG A 327 15.09 13.13 18.22
C ARG A 327 15.86 14.46 18.18
N PRO A 328 16.13 15.07 17.02
CA PRO A 328 16.84 16.35 16.95
C PRO A 328 16.14 17.47 17.72
N PHE A 329 14.81 17.46 17.76
CA PHE A 329 14.01 18.46 18.50
C PHE A 329 14.02 18.27 20.02
N GLY A 330 14.69 17.22 20.53
CA GLY A 330 14.66 16.91 21.96
C GLY A 330 13.26 16.51 22.46
N ALA A 331 12.33 16.27 21.57
CA ALA A 331 10.97 15.90 21.91
C ALA A 331 10.93 14.49 22.51
N ARG A 332 10.35 14.36 23.70
CA ARG A 332 9.99 13.04 24.26
C ARG A 332 8.88 12.47 23.39
N THR A 333 9.21 11.53 22.52
CA THR A 333 8.22 10.86 21.69
C THR A 333 7.37 9.93 22.56
N ASN A 334 6.08 10.20 22.58
CA ASN A 334 5.13 9.23 23.09
C ASN A 334 4.92 8.14 22.02
N ILE A 335 5.19 6.89 22.36
CA ILE A 335 5.10 5.75 21.44
C ILE A 335 3.71 5.64 20.79
N TYR A 336 2.64 5.95 21.53
CA TYR A 336 1.28 5.91 21.02
C TYR A 336 1.00 7.00 19.97
N ASN A 337 1.53 8.23 20.18
CA ASN A 337 1.42 9.27 19.16
C ASN A 337 2.23 8.94 17.91
N THR A 338 3.41 8.33 18.06
CA THR A 338 4.24 7.88 16.92
C THR A 338 3.52 6.80 16.13
N LEU A 339 2.92 5.83 16.82
CA LEU A 339 2.13 4.77 16.22
C LEU A 339 0.92 5.36 15.46
N ALA A 340 0.15 6.22 16.11
CA ALA A 340 -0.99 6.90 15.50
C ALA A 340 -0.59 7.75 14.28
N SER A 341 0.53 8.48 14.36
CA SER A 341 1.03 9.28 13.23
C SER A 341 1.40 8.41 12.03
N SER A 342 2.07 7.28 12.26
CA SER A 342 2.41 6.36 11.18
C SER A 342 1.17 5.72 10.56
N ALA A 343 0.18 5.33 11.37
CA ALA A 343 -1.12 4.83 10.89
C ALA A 343 -1.84 5.88 10.05
N PHE A 344 -1.91 7.13 10.54
CA PHE A 344 -2.53 8.24 9.84
C PHE A 344 -1.92 8.47 8.45
N VAL A 345 -0.59 8.55 8.35
CA VAL A 345 0.11 8.76 7.07
C VAL A 345 -0.13 7.61 6.10
N LEU A 346 -0.10 6.38 6.57
CA LEU A 346 -0.36 5.22 5.72
C LEU A 346 -1.82 5.16 5.25
N LEU A 347 -2.78 5.50 6.11
CA LEU A 347 -4.19 5.59 5.73
C LEU A 347 -4.46 6.76 4.79
N MET A 348 -3.70 7.87 4.88
CA MET A 348 -3.70 8.95 3.90
C MET A 348 -3.16 8.51 2.54
N TYR A 349 -2.18 7.62 2.51
CA TYR A 349 -1.68 7.04 1.27
C TYR A 349 -2.71 6.09 0.64
N ASN A 350 -3.26 5.16 1.45
CA ASN A 350 -4.30 4.23 0.99
C ASN A 350 -5.26 3.89 2.13
N PRO A 351 -6.52 4.36 2.08
CA PRO A 351 -7.51 4.14 3.13
C PRO A 351 -7.87 2.66 3.33
N TYR A 352 -7.75 1.85 2.28
CA TYR A 352 -8.07 0.43 2.34
C TYR A 352 -7.05 -0.42 3.10
N LEU A 353 -5.90 0.15 3.48
CA LEU A 353 -4.93 -0.56 4.33
C LEU A 353 -5.56 -1.02 5.65
N ILE A 354 -6.56 -0.29 6.17
CA ILE A 354 -7.27 -0.69 7.39
C ILE A 354 -7.95 -2.06 7.28
N MET A 355 -8.32 -2.47 6.05
CA MET A 355 -8.94 -3.77 5.79
C MET A 355 -7.91 -4.89 5.65
N SER A 356 -6.62 -4.58 5.64
CA SER A 356 -5.58 -5.60 5.58
C SER A 356 -5.26 -6.14 6.97
N VAL A 357 -5.25 -7.47 7.11
CA VAL A 357 -4.92 -8.16 8.36
C VAL A 357 -3.56 -7.72 8.91
N GLY A 358 -2.57 -7.57 8.03
CA GLY A 358 -1.24 -7.11 8.43
C GLY A 358 -1.22 -5.69 9.03
N PHE A 359 -2.08 -4.78 8.56
CA PHE A 359 -2.24 -3.46 9.15
C PHE A 359 -2.90 -3.56 10.53
N GLN A 360 -4.00 -4.29 10.64
CA GLN A 360 -4.74 -4.48 11.91
C GLN A 360 -3.88 -5.12 13.01
N LEU A 361 -3.02 -6.07 12.66
CA LEU A 361 -2.10 -6.70 13.61
C LEU A 361 -0.91 -5.81 14.00
N SER A 362 -0.66 -4.72 13.29
CA SER A 362 0.48 -3.83 13.55
C SER A 362 0.11 -2.62 14.39
N TYR A 363 -1.18 -2.25 14.43
CA TYR A 363 -1.74 -1.08 15.13
C TYR A 363 -2.83 -1.47 16.11
#